data_e03d119b496e98a74defa74c1abdd0e2
#
_entry.id   e03d119b496e98a74defa74c1abdd0e2
#
_cell.length_a   1.000
_cell.length_b   1.000
_cell.length_c   1.000
_cell.angle_alpha   90.00
_cell.angle_beta   90.00
_cell.angle_gamma   90.00
#
_symmetry.space_group_name_H-M   'P 1'
#
loop_
_entity.id
_entity.type
_entity.pdbx_description
1 polymer ?
#
loop_
_entity_poly.entity_id
_entity_poly.type
_entity_poly.pdbx_seq_one_letter_code
_entity_poly.pdbx_strand_id
1 'polypeptide(L)'
;MTAPTRAPVTREAIVAAALDLLTEGGLESVSFRRIATRLGVSAPTLYWHVESKRQLMDLMAEELVHRTGTAYAGPAPGQPWWEWLREDAQRVFDALVATRDAPRVVAGNRPSPESFAGIERVLGVLVEAGMTPGEAQQTLFAIGAYVIGSATEWQAEAERSAAEPMPDGADEQANAARARFLADQPLLLAAISELLDRPHSAAFEYGLDLLIDGLRARHAR
;
A
#
# COMPACT_ATOMS: atom_id res chain seq x y z
N MET A 1 -36.20 26.28 17.55
CA MET A 1 -35.51 25.22 16.77
C MET A 1 -34.08 25.70 16.53
N THR A 2 -33.14 25.26 17.36
CA THR A 2 -31.72 25.55 17.21
C THR A 2 -31.19 24.69 16.05
N ALA A 3 -30.66 25.34 15.01
CA ALA A 3 -29.99 24.65 13.94
C ALA A 3 -28.83 23.78 14.54
N PRO A 4 -28.61 22.53 14.07
CA PRO A 4 -27.51 21.74 14.58
C PRO A 4 -26.20 22.48 14.31
N THR A 5 -25.45 22.75 15.33
CA THR A 5 -24.12 23.36 15.26
C THR A 5 -23.24 22.37 14.46
N ARG A 6 -22.95 22.72 13.21
CA ARG A 6 -22.13 21.92 12.32
C ARG A 6 -20.73 21.86 12.89
N ALA A 7 -20.19 20.66 13.04
CA ALA A 7 -18.81 20.48 13.50
C ALA A 7 -17.86 21.26 12.56
N PRO A 8 -16.85 21.93 13.10
CA PRO A 8 -15.86 22.64 12.27
C PRO A 8 -15.16 21.65 11.33
N VAL A 9 -14.94 22.07 10.09
CA VAL A 9 -14.15 21.28 9.12
C VAL A 9 -12.71 21.25 9.61
N THR A 10 -12.15 20.05 9.71
CA THR A 10 -10.74 19.84 10.08
C THR A 10 -10.00 19.15 8.94
N ARG A 11 -8.66 19.16 8.99
CA ARG A 11 -7.81 18.45 8.02
C ARG A 11 -8.13 16.96 8.02
N GLU A 12 -8.31 16.36 9.18
CA GLU A 12 -8.64 14.95 9.38
C GLU A 12 -10.00 14.60 8.74
N ALA A 13 -11.00 15.46 8.90
CA ALA A 13 -12.31 15.26 8.28
C ALA A 13 -12.23 15.33 6.74
N ILE A 14 -11.38 16.21 6.19
CA ILE A 14 -11.14 16.31 4.74
C ILE A 14 -10.47 15.04 4.23
N VAL A 15 -9.43 14.54 4.91
CA VAL A 15 -8.70 13.32 4.55
C VAL A 15 -9.62 12.10 4.64
N ALA A 16 -10.40 11.99 5.71
CA ALA A 16 -11.37 10.90 5.87
C ALA A 16 -12.40 10.89 4.72
N ALA A 17 -12.99 12.04 4.39
CA ALA A 17 -13.93 12.16 3.28
C ALA A 17 -13.30 11.85 1.92
N ALA A 18 -12.01 12.18 1.74
CA ALA A 18 -11.26 11.85 0.53
C ALA A 18 -11.01 10.34 0.40
N LEU A 19 -10.66 9.66 1.50
CA LEU A 19 -10.47 8.21 1.54
C LEU A 19 -11.76 7.43 1.34
N ASP A 20 -12.89 7.94 1.86
CA ASP A 20 -14.20 7.37 1.56
C ASP A 20 -14.51 7.45 0.06
N LEU A 21 -14.28 8.61 -0.57
CA LEU A 21 -14.45 8.78 -2.02
C LEU A 21 -13.51 7.85 -2.80
N LEU A 22 -12.28 7.67 -2.35
CA LEU A 22 -11.31 6.74 -2.95
C LEU A 22 -11.87 5.31 -2.94
N THR A 23 -12.37 4.87 -1.79
CA THR A 23 -12.94 3.53 -1.63
C THR A 23 -14.17 3.31 -2.52
N GLU A 24 -15.06 4.31 -2.61
CA GLU A 24 -16.31 4.24 -3.38
C GLU A 24 -16.12 4.26 -4.89
N GLY A 25 -15.19 5.08 -5.38
CA GLY A 25 -15.09 5.37 -6.82
C GLY A 25 -13.68 5.53 -7.37
N GLY A 26 -12.67 5.08 -6.61
CA GLY A 26 -11.27 5.19 -7.02
C GLY A 26 -10.74 6.63 -7.04
N LEU A 27 -9.51 6.77 -7.52
CA LEU A 27 -8.78 8.04 -7.51
C LEU A 27 -9.46 9.15 -8.33
N GLU A 28 -10.15 8.79 -9.40
CA GLU A 28 -10.89 9.73 -10.25
C GLU A 28 -12.09 10.38 -9.49
N SER A 29 -12.55 9.73 -8.43
CA SER A 29 -13.62 10.26 -7.59
C SER A 29 -13.13 11.33 -6.62
N VAL A 30 -11.84 11.41 -6.32
CA VAL A 30 -11.26 12.30 -5.33
C VAL A 30 -11.05 13.71 -5.91
N SER A 31 -11.91 14.64 -5.50
CA SER A 31 -11.80 16.05 -5.88
C SER A 31 -12.30 16.97 -4.76
N PHE A 32 -11.71 18.17 -4.66
CA PHE A 32 -12.15 19.17 -3.67
C PHE A 32 -13.64 19.47 -3.74
N ARG A 33 -14.24 19.46 -4.94
CA ARG A 33 -15.68 19.68 -5.12
C ARG A 33 -16.49 18.56 -4.47
N ARG A 34 -16.12 17.29 -4.69
CA ARG A 34 -16.85 16.14 -4.13
C ARG A 34 -16.66 16.04 -2.62
N ILE A 35 -15.44 16.32 -2.13
CA ILE A 35 -15.14 16.39 -0.69
C ILE A 35 -15.98 17.50 -0.03
N ALA A 36 -16.02 18.70 -0.60
CA ALA A 36 -16.85 19.81 -0.12
C ALA A 36 -18.34 19.45 -0.06
N THR A 37 -18.85 18.80 -1.11
CA THR A 37 -20.23 18.31 -1.15
C THR A 37 -20.50 17.32 -0.03
N ARG A 38 -19.59 16.34 0.19
CA ARG A 38 -19.73 15.33 1.24
C ARG A 38 -19.72 15.93 2.65
N LEU A 39 -18.84 16.89 2.90
CA LEU A 39 -18.76 17.62 4.16
C LEU A 39 -19.82 18.71 4.26
N GLY A 40 -20.52 19.03 3.14
CA GLY A 40 -21.54 20.04 3.00
C GLY A 40 -21.01 21.44 3.25
N VAL A 41 -19.81 21.76 2.82
CA VAL A 41 -19.18 23.08 2.88
C VAL A 41 -18.88 23.59 1.48
N SER A 42 -18.39 24.83 1.38
CA SER A 42 -17.91 25.36 0.10
C SER A 42 -16.50 24.84 -0.21
N ALA A 43 -16.20 24.62 -1.50
CA ALA A 43 -14.85 24.19 -1.89
C ALA A 43 -13.74 25.18 -1.45
N PRO A 44 -13.92 26.52 -1.46
CA PRO A 44 -12.95 27.44 -0.91
C PRO A 44 -12.62 27.22 0.58
N THR A 45 -13.56 26.70 1.37
CA THR A 45 -13.33 26.40 2.80
C THR A 45 -12.23 25.33 2.98
N LEU A 46 -12.13 24.38 2.05
CA LEU A 46 -11.15 23.30 2.15
C LEU A 46 -9.72 23.79 1.94
N TYR A 47 -9.54 24.82 1.11
CA TYR A 47 -8.19 25.37 0.83
C TYR A 47 -7.53 26.06 2.03
N TRP A 48 -8.28 26.42 3.06
CA TRP A 48 -7.72 26.88 4.34
C TRP A 48 -7.04 25.76 5.14
N HIS A 49 -7.35 24.50 4.84
CA HIS A 49 -6.84 23.34 5.54
C HIS A 49 -5.87 22.50 4.68
N VAL A 50 -6.11 22.48 3.37
CA VAL A 50 -5.32 21.70 2.40
C VAL A 50 -5.10 22.55 1.15
N GLU A 51 -3.89 23.00 0.95
CA GLU A 51 -3.54 24.03 -0.05
C GLU A 51 -3.57 23.54 -1.50
N SER A 52 -3.39 22.24 -1.71
CA SER A 52 -3.27 21.65 -3.05
C SER A 52 -3.73 20.20 -3.11
N LYS A 53 -4.04 19.73 -4.33
CA LYS A 53 -4.33 18.30 -4.56
C LYS A 53 -3.13 17.43 -4.18
N ARG A 54 -1.89 17.91 -4.39
CA ARG A 54 -0.68 17.18 -4.01
C ARG A 54 -0.62 16.97 -2.51
N GLN A 55 -0.80 18.03 -1.73
CA GLN A 55 -0.84 17.95 -0.27
C GLN A 55 -1.96 17.00 0.23
N LEU A 56 -3.14 17.06 -0.41
CA LEU A 56 -4.20 16.11 -0.09
C LEU A 56 -3.76 14.67 -0.28
N MET A 57 -3.09 14.37 -1.41
CA MET A 57 -2.57 13.04 -1.69
C MET A 57 -1.53 12.59 -0.66
N ASP A 58 -0.61 13.48 -0.27
CA ASP A 58 0.39 13.20 0.75
C ASP A 58 -0.26 12.88 2.11
N LEU A 59 -1.26 13.65 2.52
CA LEU A 59 -2.03 13.41 3.76
C LEU A 59 -2.86 12.12 3.69
N MET A 60 -3.46 11.80 2.54
CA MET A 60 -4.17 10.54 2.34
C MET A 60 -3.22 9.35 2.45
N ALA A 61 -2.02 9.46 1.86
CA ALA A 61 -0.99 8.42 1.93
C ALA A 61 -0.55 8.16 3.38
N GLU A 62 -0.31 9.21 4.16
CA GLU A 62 0.02 9.10 5.58
C GLU A 62 -1.10 8.41 6.36
N GLU A 63 -2.34 8.81 6.15
CA GLU A 63 -3.49 8.21 6.83
C GLU A 63 -3.69 6.74 6.46
N LEU A 64 -3.47 6.34 5.19
CA LEU A 64 -3.52 4.94 4.76
C LEU A 64 -2.49 4.09 5.52
N VAL A 65 -1.27 4.59 5.69
CA VAL A 65 -0.23 3.92 6.47
C VAL A 65 -0.58 3.93 7.97
N HIS A 66 -1.10 5.03 8.51
CA HIS A 66 -1.53 5.11 9.91
C HIS A 66 -2.65 4.12 10.26
N ARG A 67 -3.56 3.84 9.33
CA ARG A 67 -4.65 2.86 9.52
C ARG A 67 -4.16 1.42 9.68
N THR A 68 -2.90 1.11 9.35
CA THR A 68 -2.31 -0.20 9.69
C THR A 68 -2.20 -0.43 11.22
N GLY A 69 -2.35 0.63 12.01
CA GLY A 69 -2.26 0.60 13.47
C GLY A 69 -0.84 0.48 14.01
N THR A 70 0.15 0.36 13.14
CA THR A 70 1.56 0.16 13.50
C THR A 70 2.48 1.19 12.86
N ALA A 71 1.93 2.19 12.18
CA ALA A 71 2.71 3.23 11.54
C ALA A 71 3.72 3.83 12.53
N TYR A 72 4.99 3.75 12.15
CA TYR A 72 6.10 4.22 12.98
C TYR A 72 6.24 3.55 14.37
N ALA A 73 5.59 2.44 14.63
CA ALA A 73 5.86 1.61 15.80
C ALA A 73 7.15 0.83 15.56
N GLY A 74 8.01 0.78 16.57
CA GLY A 74 9.19 -0.09 16.56
C GLY A 74 8.81 -1.54 16.86
N PRO A 75 9.81 -2.46 16.87
CA PRO A 75 9.61 -3.85 17.25
C PRO A 75 9.10 -3.97 18.69
N ALA A 76 8.33 -5.03 18.94
CA ALA A 76 7.93 -5.41 20.28
C ALA A 76 9.17 -5.81 21.12
N PRO A 77 9.10 -5.76 22.46
CA PRO A 77 10.21 -6.19 23.31
C PRO A 77 10.68 -7.61 22.95
N GLY A 78 11.94 -7.74 22.55
CA GLY A 78 12.55 -9.01 22.14
C GLY A 78 12.27 -9.45 20.72
N GLN A 79 11.49 -8.71 19.95
CA GLN A 79 11.26 -8.99 18.54
C GLN A 79 12.47 -8.58 17.71
N PRO A 80 13.02 -9.46 16.87
CA PRO A 80 14.09 -9.11 15.94
C PRO A 80 13.62 -8.05 14.94
N TRP A 81 14.52 -7.11 14.57
CA TRP A 81 14.19 -6.03 13.65
C TRP A 81 13.72 -6.53 12.27
N TRP A 82 14.24 -7.67 11.79
CA TRP A 82 13.85 -8.23 10.49
C TRP A 82 12.44 -8.86 10.51
N GLU A 83 12.02 -9.46 11.61
CA GLU A 83 10.66 -9.96 11.79
C GLU A 83 9.67 -8.81 11.85
N TRP A 84 9.99 -7.78 12.64
CA TRP A 84 9.19 -6.57 12.70
C TRP A 84 9.06 -5.90 11.33
N LEU A 85 10.17 -5.71 10.58
CA LEU A 85 10.16 -5.08 9.26
C LEU A 85 9.34 -5.88 8.24
N ARG A 86 9.45 -7.22 8.29
CA ARG A 86 8.65 -8.12 7.47
C ARG A 86 7.15 -7.98 7.77
N GLU A 87 6.76 -8.04 9.04
CA GLU A 87 5.37 -7.90 9.46
C GLU A 87 4.81 -6.52 9.14
N ASP A 88 5.60 -5.46 9.30
CA ASP A 88 5.18 -4.11 8.96
C ASP A 88 4.93 -3.96 7.46
N ALA A 89 5.85 -4.46 6.63
CA ALA A 89 5.71 -4.49 5.17
C ALA A 89 4.45 -5.28 4.74
N GLN A 90 4.16 -6.42 5.38
CA GLN A 90 2.95 -7.21 5.12
C GLN A 90 1.69 -6.42 5.45
N ARG A 91 1.63 -5.78 6.62
CA ARG A 91 0.46 -4.97 7.03
C ARG A 91 0.21 -3.80 6.07
N VAL A 92 1.28 -3.14 5.63
CA VAL A 92 1.15 -2.07 4.62
C VAL A 92 0.64 -2.63 3.30
N PHE A 93 1.17 -3.75 2.83
CA PHE A 93 0.69 -4.41 1.62
C PHE A 93 -0.81 -4.73 1.72
N ASP A 94 -1.24 -5.38 2.81
CA ASP A 94 -2.64 -5.75 3.04
C ASP A 94 -3.57 -4.52 3.03
N ALA A 95 -3.14 -3.43 3.66
CA ALA A 95 -3.89 -2.17 3.65
C ALA A 95 -3.99 -1.55 2.25
N LEU A 96 -2.92 -1.62 1.46
CA LEU A 96 -2.91 -1.10 0.09
C LEU A 96 -3.77 -1.91 -0.86
N VAL A 97 -3.75 -3.25 -0.77
CA VAL A 97 -4.59 -4.09 -1.64
C VAL A 97 -6.07 -4.02 -1.27
N ALA A 98 -6.38 -3.77 0.02
CA ALA A 98 -7.76 -3.62 0.49
C ALA A 98 -8.43 -2.32 0.04
N THR A 99 -7.68 -1.29 -0.36
CA THR A 99 -8.21 0.01 -0.73
C THR A 99 -7.91 0.30 -2.19
N ARG A 100 -8.95 0.44 -3.00
CA ARG A 100 -8.82 0.73 -4.44
C ARG A 100 -7.93 1.96 -4.68
N ASP A 101 -7.02 1.87 -5.66
CA ASP A 101 -6.05 2.92 -6.03
C ASP A 101 -5.10 3.37 -4.90
N ALA A 102 -5.11 2.74 -3.71
CA ALA A 102 -4.23 3.14 -2.61
C ALA A 102 -2.73 3.11 -2.99
N PRO A 103 -2.21 2.13 -3.74
CA PRO A 103 -0.82 2.16 -4.19
C PRO A 103 -0.49 3.44 -5.00
N ARG A 104 -1.42 3.93 -5.83
CA ARG A 104 -1.25 5.17 -6.61
C ARG A 104 -1.27 6.43 -5.73
N VAL A 105 -1.98 6.38 -4.61
CA VAL A 105 -2.00 7.47 -3.61
C VAL A 105 -0.68 7.53 -2.87
N VAL A 106 -0.15 6.37 -2.45
CA VAL A 106 1.08 6.29 -1.64
C VAL A 106 2.34 6.50 -2.47
N ALA A 107 2.31 6.15 -3.78
CA ALA A 107 3.46 6.30 -4.65
C ALA A 107 3.98 7.74 -4.72
N GLY A 108 5.25 7.94 -4.34
CA GLY A 108 5.93 9.23 -4.39
C GLY A 108 5.38 10.27 -3.39
N ASN A 109 4.70 9.84 -2.32
CA ASN A 109 4.28 10.74 -1.26
C ASN A 109 5.49 11.37 -0.55
N ARG A 110 5.25 12.53 0.08
CA ARG A 110 6.23 13.19 0.94
C ARG A 110 5.66 13.27 2.34
N PRO A 111 6.41 12.73 3.34
CA PRO A 111 5.97 12.79 4.73
C PRO A 111 5.81 14.24 5.19
N SER A 112 4.77 14.49 5.96
CA SER A 112 4.60 15.76 6.65
C SER A 112 5.61 15.92 7.81
N PRO A 113 5.87 17.15 8.27
CA PRO A 113 6.73 17.37 9.44
C PRO A 113 6.25 16.63 10.69
N GLU A 114 4.95 16.42 10.83
CA GLU A 114 4.33 15.70 11.93
C GLU A 114 4.78 14.21 11.99
N SER A 115 5.10 13.63 10.83
CA SER A 115 5.57 12.23 10.71
C SER A 115 7.06 12.05 11.00
N PHE A 116 7.86 13.14 11.06
CA PHE A 116 9.33 13.05 11.16
C PHE A 116 9.80 12.34 12.44
N ALA A 117 9.16 12.59 13.58
CA ALA A 117 9.51 11.90 14.82
C ALA A 117 9.25 10.38 14.76
N GLY A 118 8.23 9.97 14.01
CA GLY A 118 7.95 8.57 13.75
C GLY A 118 9.00 7.92 12.84
N ILE A 119 9.35 8.61 11.75
CA ILE A 119 10.39 8.16 10.81
C ILE A 119 11.75 8.03 11.54
N GLU A 120 12.12 9.01 12.35
CA GLU A 120 13.34 8.98 13.14
C GLU A 120 13.41 7.75 14.05
N ARG A 121 12.28 7.39 14.68
CA ARG A 121 12.19 6.16 15.51
C ARG A 121 12.43 4.89 14.70
N VAL A 122 11.81 4.80 13.54
CA VAL A 122 11.96 3.64 12.63
C VAL A 122 13.39 3.53 12.11
N LEU A 123 14.00 4.64 11.73
CA LEU A 123 15.42 4.69 11.35
C LEU A 123 16.33 4.25 12.51
N GLY A 124 16.02 4.70 13.74
CA GLY A 124 16.76 4.32 14.95
C GLY A 124 16.84 2.80 15.14
N VAL A 125 15.72 2.07 14.93
CA VAL A 125 15.68 0.61 15.00
C VAL A 125 16.70 -0.04 14.04
N LEU A 126 16.76 0.44 12.81
CA LEU A 126 17.67 -0.12 11.80
C LEU A 126 19.15 0.29 12.06
N VAL A 127 19.36 1.48 12.60
CA VAL A 127 20.70 1.94 13.02
C VAL A 127 21.21 1.12 14.20
N GLU A 128 20.38 0.82 15.18
CA GLU A 128 20.71 -0.09 16.29
C GLU A 128 21.02 -1.53 15.80
N ALA A 129 20.42 -1.93 14.69
CA ALA A 129 20.72 -3.18 14.00
C ALA A 129 22.07 -3.17 13.24
N GLY A 130 22.80 -2.04 13.24
CA GLY A 130 24.12 -1.90 12.64
C GLY A 130 24.16 -1.25 11.27
N MET A 131 23.04 -0.70 10.79
CA MET A 131 23.01 0.07 9.53
C MET A 131 23.51 1.49 9.77
N THR A 132 24.12 2.10 8.76
CA THR A 132 24.28 3.56 8.77
C THR A 132 22.91 4.22 8.55
N PRO A 133 22.71 5.50 8.94
CA PRO A 133 21.43 6.19 8.68
C PRO A 133 21.04 6.19 7.19
N GLY A 134 22.02 6.31 6.29
CA GLY A 134 21.78 6.23 4.84
C GLY A 134 21.31 4.85 4.38
N GLU A 135 21.91 3.77 4.91
CA GLU A 135 21.49 2.40 4.62
C GLU A 135 20.09 2.11 5.18
N ALA A 136 19.79 2.58 6.39
CA ALA A 136 18.47 2.46 6.99
C ALA A 136 17.39 3.13 6.11
N GLN A 137 17.65 4.36 5.65
CA GLN A 137 16.74 5.08 4.76
C GLN A 137 16.56 4.37 3.41
N GLN A 138 17.66 3.86 2.81
CA GLN A 138 17.59 3.11 1.57
C GLN A 138 16.85 1.79 1.73
N THR A 139 16.99 1.12 2.88
CA THR A 139 16.23 -0.09 3.22
C THR A 139 14.74 0.18 3.24
N LEU A 140 14.30 1.25 3.91
CA LEU A 140 12.89 1.63 3.94
C LEU A 140 12.35 1.98 2.54
N PHE A 141 13.14 2.66 1.72
CA PHE A 141 12.76 2.95 0.33
C PHE A 141 12.65 1.67 -0.52
N ALA A 142 13.58 0.73 -0.38
CA ALA A 142 13.56 -0.52 -1.14
C ALA A 142 12.34 -1.37 -0.77
N ILE A 143 12.07 -1.56 0.52
CA ILE A 143 10.90 -2.29 1.01
C ILE A 143 9.62 -1.56 0.58
N GLY A 144 9.52 -0.24 0.76
CA GLY A 144 8.35 0.54 0.35
C GLY A 144 8.08 0.47 -1.15
N ALA A 145 9.11 0.55 -1.99
CA ALA A 145 8.98 0.41 -3.44
C ALA A 145 8.49 -0.98 -3.84
N TYR A 146 9.00 -2.03 -3.17
CA TYR A 146 8.56 -3.41 -3.38
C TYR A 146 7.08 -3.58 -3.01
N VAL A 147 6.67 -3.11 -1.83
CA VAL A 147 5.29 -3.16 -1.34
C VAL A 147 4.34 -2.45 -2.30
N ILE A 148 4.66 -1.22 -2.69
CA ILE A 148 3.83 -0.42 -3.60
C ILE A 148 3.72 -1.07 -4.98
N GLY A 149 4.83 -1.55 -5.53
CA GLY A 149 4.87 -2.24 -6.82
C GLY A 149 4.01 -3.50 -6.80
N SER A 150 4.20 -4.36 -5.79
CA SER A 150 3.43 -5.60 -5.65
C SER A 150 1.93 -5.35 -5.44
N ALA A 151 1.56 -4.34 -4.65
CA ALA A 151 0.16 -3.97 -4.45
C ALA A 151 -0.47 -3.40 -5.73
N THR A 152 0.30 -2.69 -6.56
CA THR A 152 -0.14 -2.18 -7.87
C THR A 152 -0.43 -3.33 -8.82
N GLU A 153 0.48 -4.29 -8.94
CA GLU A 153 0.30 -5.49 -9.77
C GLU A 153 -0.90 -6.32 -9.29
N TRP A 154 -1.06 -6.48 -7.98
CA TRP A 154 -2.20 -7.15 -7.38
C TRP A 154 -3.53 -6.53 -7.81
N GLN A 155 -3.66 -5.20 -7.70
CA GLN A 155 -4.90 -4.49 -8.08
C GLN A 155 -5.15 -4.57 -9.59
N ALA A 156 -4.10 -4.45 -10.41
CA ALA A 156 -4.22 -4.57 -11.86
C ALA A 156 -4.70 -5.96 -12.29
N GLU A 157 -4.24 -7.03 -11.64
CA GLU A 157 -4.69 -8.39 -11.92
C GLU A 157 -6.15 -8.60 -11.45
N ALA A 158 -6.51 -8.09 -10.27
CA ALA A 158 -7.88 -8.15 -9.78
C ALA A 158 -8.87 -7.41 -10.71
N GLU A 159 -8.48 -6.24 -11.24
CA GLU A 159 -9.28 -5.49 -12.21
C GLU A 159 -9.43 -6.25 -13.54
N ARG A 160 -8.36 -6.88 -14.03
CA ARG A 160 -8.40 -7.70 -15.25
C ARG A 160 -9.32 -8.89 -15.07
N SER A 161 -9.19 -9.62 -13.98
CA SER A 161 -10.04 -10.78 -13.65
C SER A 161 -11.51 -10.41 -13.50
N ALA A 162 -11.81 -9.22 -12.97
CA ALA A 162 -13.18 -8.72 -12.85
C ALA A 162 -13.76 -8.25 -14.21
N ALA A 163 -12.93 -7.74 -15.12
CA ALA A 163 -13.35 -7.27 -16.44
C ALA A 163 -13.56 -8.42 -17.42
N GLU A 164 -12.84 -9.52 -17.27
CA GLU A 164 -12.92 -10.71 -18.11
C GLU A 164 -13.27 -11.95 -17.26
N PRO A 165 -14.51 -12.02 -16.71
CA PRO A 165 -14.90 -13.18 -15.93
C PRO A 165 -14.92 -14.41 -16.84
N MET A 166 -14.18 -15.46 -16.42
CA MET A 166 -14.13 -16.71 -17.16
C MET A 166 -15.50 -17.41 -17.09
N PRO A 167 -16.06 -17.85 -18.23
CA PRO A 167 -17.29 -18.65 -18.21
C PRO A 167 -17.11 -19.95 -17.44
N ASP A 168 -18.17 -20.45 -16.81
CA ASP A 168 -18.17 -21.74 -16.11
C ASP A 168 -17.68 -22.87 -17.05
N GLY A 169 -16.65 -23.60 -16.61
CA GLY A 169 -16.03 -24.66 -17.42
C GLY A 169 -14.96 -24.20 -18.44
N ALA A 170 -14.68 -22.90 -18.53
CA ALA A 170 -13.61 -22.37 -19.38
C ALA A 170 -12.22 -22.72 -18.86
N ASP A 171 -12.07 -23.02 -17.59
CA ASP A 171 -10.78 -23.35 -16.96
C ASP A 171 -10.10 -24.56 -17.63
N GLU A 172 -10.85 -25.60 -17.93
CA GLU A 172 -10.31 -26.83 -18.52
C GLU A 172 -9.91 -26.61 -19.99
N GLN A 173 -10.74 -25.88 -20.77
CA GLN A 173 -10.44 -25.55 -22.15
C GLN A 173 -9.31 -24.51 -22.29
N ALA A 174 -9.30 -23.49 -21.43
CA ALA A 174 -8.26 -22.48 -21.39
C ALA A 174 -6.92 -23.10 -20.96
N ASN A 175 -6.92 -23.99 -19.98
CA ASN A 175 -5.72 -24.72 -19.55
C ASN A 175 -5.22 -25.67 -20.64
N ALA A 176 -6.10 -26.37 -21.35
CA ALA A 176 -5.73 -27.21 -22.48
C ALA A 176 -5.17 -26.38 -23.66
N ALA A 177 -5.76 -25.23 -23.96
CA ALA A 177 -5.25 -24.30 -25.00
C ALA A 177 -3.90 -23.72 -24.60
N ARG A 178 -3.75 -23.29 -23.35
CA ARG A 178 -2.48 -22.80 -22.79
C ARG A 178 -1.40 -23.88 -22.82
N ALA A 179 -1.72 -25.11 -22.42
CA ALA A 179 -0.78 -26.22 -22.46
C ALA A 179 -0.31 -26.52 -23.88
N ARG A 180 -1.20 -26.46 -24.91
CA ARG A 180 -0.82 -26.62 -26.30
C ARG A 180 0.08 -25.49 -26.79
N PHE A 181 -0.23 -24.24 -26.41
CA PHE A 181 0.55 -23.05 -26.80
C PHE A 181 1.95 -23.05 -26.15
N LEU A 182 2.07 -23.64 -24.94
CA LEU A 182 3.30 -23.74 -24.19
C LEU A 182 4.04 -25.08 -24.37
N ALA A 183 3.57 -25.95 -25.28
CA ALA A 183 4.17 -27.27 -25.48
C ALA A 183 5.68 -27.22 -25.80
N ASP A 184 6.10 -26.17 -26.50
CA ASP A 184 7.51 -25.93 -26.86
C ASP A 184 8.29 -25.12 -25.80
N GLN A 185 7.65 -24.76 -24.65
CA GLN A 185 8.23 -23.99 -23.57
C GLN A 185 8.13 -24.73 -22.21
N PRO A 186 8.88 -25.82 -22.02
CA PRO A 186 8.69 -26.72 -20.87
C PRO A 186 8.96 -26.05 -19.52
N LEU A 187 9.90 -25.11 -19.44
CA LEU A 187 10.19 -24.39 -18.18
C LEU A 187 9.08 -23.41 -17.82
N LEU A 188 8.50 -22.72 -18.81
CA LEU A 188 7.39 -21.81 -18.59
C LEU A 188 6.13 -22.58 -18.16
N LEU A 189 5.85 -23.70 -18.82
CA LEU A 189 4.73 -24.59 -18.46
C LEU A 189 4.88 -25.11 -17.01
N ALA A 190 6.08 -25.59 -16.64
CA ALA A 190 6.36 -26.06 -15.28
C ALA A 190 6.20 -24.93 -14.26
N ALA A 191 6.76 -23.75 -14.52
CA ALA A 191 6.65 -22.60 -13.63
C ALA A 191 5.19 -22.17 -13.42
N ILE A 192 4.40 -22.10 -14.49
CA ILE A 192 2.97 -21.78 -14.38
C ILE A 192 2.25 -22.86 -13.55
N SER A 193 2.51 -24.15 -13.82
CA SER A 193 1.86 -25.25 -13.10
C SER A 193 2.18 -25.25 -11.60
N GLU A 194 3.42 -24.92 -11.22
CA GLU A 194 3.83 -24.83 -9.81
C GLU A 194 3.17 -23.64 -9.08
N LEU A 195 2.77 -22.61 -9.82
CA LEU A 195 2.19 -21.40 -9.24
C LEU A 195 0.66 -21.40 -9.23
N LEU A 196 0.01 -22.27 -10.04
CA LEU A 196 -1.45 -22.29 -10.18
C LEU A 196 -2.19 -22.50 -8.83
N ASP A 197 -1.63 -23.33 -7.96
CA ASP A 197 -2.25 -23.67 -6.66
C ASP A 197 -1.81 -22.72 -5.52
N ARG A 198 -0.95 -21.75 -5.80
CA ARG A 198 -0.47 -20.83 -4.78
C ARG A 198 -1.41 -19.62 -4.65
N PRO A 199 -1.68 -19.15 -3.42
CA PRO A 199 -2.42 -17.91 -3.23
C PRO A 199 -1.64 -16.76 -3.87
N HIS A 200 -2.35 -15.77 -4.39
CA HIS A 200 -1.74 -14.59 -5.01
C HIS A 200 -0.76 -13.85 -4.08
N SER A 201 -0.99 -13.88 -2.75
CA SER A 201 -0.07 -13.33 -1.75
C SER A 201 1.29 -14.01 -1.73
N ALA A 202 1.39 -15.28 -2.16
CA ALA A 202 2.63 -16.04 -2.12
C ALA A 202 3.76 -15.41 -2.95
N ALA A 203 3.46 -14.72 -4.04
CA ALA A 203 4.45 -14.01 -4.84
C ALA A 203 5.04 -12.81 -4.08
N PHE A 204 4.17 -12.05 -3.39
CA PHE A 204 4.61 -10.95 -2.53
C PHE A 204 5.45 -11.46 -1.35
N GLU A 205 4.96 -12.47 -0.64
CA GLU A 205 5.66 -13.05 0.51
C GLU A 205 7.04 -13.59 0.11
N TYR A 206 7.13 -14.32 -1.00
CA TYR A 206 8.40 -14.84 -1.51
C TYR A 206 9.44 -13.73 -1.77
N GLY A 207 9.06 -12.67 -2.47
CA GLY A 207 9.97 -11.59 -2.77
C GLY A 207 10.30 -10.73 -1.54
N LEU A 208 9.36 -10.57 -0.61
CA LEU A 208 9.63 -9.91 0.67
C LEU A 208 10.65 -10.71 1.49
N ASP A 209 10.50 -12.03 1.58
CA ASP A 209 11.43 -12.90 2.29
C ASP A 209 12.85 -12.83 1.68
N LEU A 210 12.97 -12.81 0.35
CA LEU A 210 14.28 -12.60 -0.31
C LEU A 210 14.93 -11.27 0.07
N LEU A 211 14.15 -10.19 0.14
CA LEU A 211 14.66 -8.87 0.54
C LEU A 211 15.09 -8.87 2.02
N ILE A 212 14.27 -9.41 2.90
CA ILE A 212 14.55 -9.49 4.34
C ILE A 212 15.77 -10.38 4.62
N ASP A 213 15.86 -11.53 3.99
CA ASP A 213 17.01 -12.45 4.15
C ASP A 213 18.32 -11.82 3.63
N GLY A 214 18.25 -11.09 2.50
CA GLY A 214 19.39 -10.33 1.99
C GLY A 214 19.86 -9.24 2.95
N LEU A 215 18.93 -8.49 3.53
CA LEU A 215 19.22 -7.46 4.54
C LEU A 215 19.81 -8.09 5.82
N ARG A 216 19.20 -9.18 6.29
CA ARG A 216 19.66 -9.93 7.46
C ARG A 216 21.07 -10.47 7.27
N ALA A 217 21.36 -11.09 6.12
CA ALA A 217 22.70 -11.61 5.82
C ALA A 217 23.77 -10.49 5.76
N ARG A 218 23.40 -9.29 5.29
CA ARG A 218 24.30 -8.13 5.21
C ARG A 218 24.58 -7.51 6.58
N HIS A 219 23.61 -7.55 7.51
CA HIS A 219 23.68 -6.91 8.82
C HIS A 219 23.61 -7.91 9.98
N ALA A 220 23.88 -9.22 9.73
CA ALA A 220 24.07 -10.20 10.78
C ALA A 220 25.38 -9.90 11.52
N ARG A 221 25.27 -9.43 12.75
CA ARG A 221 26.37 -9.39 13.73
C ARG A 221 26.09 -10.36 14.85
#